data_df077b29b12c589ab73a66fc859941a4
#
_entry.id   df077b29b12c589ab73a66fc859941a4
#
_cell.length_a   1.000
_cell.length_b   1.000
_cell.length_c   1.000
_cell.angle_alpha   90.00
_cell.angle_beta   90.00
_cell.angle_gamma   90.00
#
_symmetry.space_group_name_H-M   'P 1'
#
loop_
_entity.id
_entity.type
_entity.pdbx_description
1 polymer ?
#
loop_
_entity_poly.entity_id
_entity_poly.type
_entity_poly.pdbx_seq_one_letter_code
_entity_poly.pdbx_strand_id
1 'polypeptide(L)'
;MYSIFTSGSTGVPKGVIVNHRSTIDFIDCFTETFGITNEDVIGNQAPFDFDVSVKDIYSSLKTGATLQLIPKMCFSFPTKLLDFLDDRKVTTIIWAVSALCIVTTLNGFEYKRPSSLNKIMFSGEVMPIKHLNAWRVQYPDAMFVNLYGPTEITCNCTYYIICLLYTSPSPRDCS
;
A
#
# COMPACT_ATOMS: atom_id res chain seq x y z
N MET A 1 12.81 -13.16 -11.95
CA MET A 1 11.48 -12.68 -12.35
C MET A 1 11.49 -11.21 -12.71
N TYR A 2 12.09 -10.37 -11.92
CA TYR A 2 12.33 -8.97 -12.24
C TYR A 2 13.72 -8.53 -11.78
N SER A 3 14.19 -7.41 -12.36
CA SER A 3 15.39 -6.73 -11.91
C SER A 3 15.10 -5.24 -11.76
N ILE A 4 15.55 -4.65 -10.66
CA ILE A 4 15.36 -3.23 -10.35
C ILE A 4 16.69 -2.65 -9.89
N PHE A 5 16.98 -1.42 -10.32
CA PHE A 5 18.17 -0.70 -9.89
C PHE A 5 17.86 0.17 -8.68
N THR A 6 18.64 0.00 -7.62
CA THR A 6 18.58 0.84 -6.42
C THR A 6 19.71 1.85 -6.42
N SER A 7 19.51 3.01 -5.78
CA SER A 7 20.58 3.98 -5.57
C SER A 7 21.62 3.39 -4.61
N GLY A 8 22.72 2.87 -5.13
CA GLY A 8 23.81 2.35 -4.31
C GLY A 8 24.40 3.42 -3.38
N SER A 9 24.74 3.03 -2.15
CA SER A 9 25.42 3.90 -1.17
C SER A 9 26.74 4.53 -1.65
N THR A 10 27.32 3.99 -2.72
CA THR A 10 28.54 4.46 -3.38
C THR A 10 28.28 5.37 -4.58
N GLY A 11 27.02 5.75 -4.84
CA GLY A 11 26.62 6.57 -5.99
C GLY A 11 26.51 5.81 -7.32
N VAL A 12 26.88 4.52 -7.35
CA VAL A 12 26.69 3.67 -8.53
C VAL A 12 25.42 2.83 -8.32
N PRO A 13 24.43 2.88 -9.24
CA PRO A 13 23.24 2.07 -9.13
C PRO A 13 23.57 0.58 -9.07
N LYS A 14 22.93 -0.14 -8.16
CA LYS A 14 23.08 -1.61 -8.03
C LYS A 14 21.81 -2.30 -8.52
N GLY A 15 21.99 -3.28 -9.42
CA GLY A 15 20.89 -4.12 -9.89
C GLY A 15 20.56 -5.20 -8.86
N VAL A 16 19.30 -5.23 -8.41
CA VAL A 16 18.75 -6.30 -7.59
C VAL A 16 17.98 -7.24 -8.49
N ILE A 17 18.30 -8.53 -8.43
CA ILE A 17 17.64 -9.57 -9.23
C ILE A 17 16.82 -10.44 -8.29
N VAL A 18 15.52 -10.50 -8.54
CA VAL A 18 14.59 -11.35 -7.79
C VAL A 18 14.13 -12.51 -8.67
N ASN A 19 14.28 -13.73 -8.16
CA ASN A 19 13.92 -14.95 -8.89
C ASN A 19 12.41 -15.24 -8.78
N HIS A 20 11.91 -16.16 -9.61
CA HIS A 20 10.50 -16.55 -9.64
C HIS A 20 10.05 -17.16 -8.31
N ARG A 21 10.86 -18.03 -7.71
CA ARG A 21 10.52 -18.71 -6.45
C ARG A 21 10.27 -17.72 -5.32
N SER A 22 11.18 -16.77 -5.13
CA SER A 22 11.03 -15.75 -4.07
C SER A 22 9.77 -14.91 -4.26
N THR A 23 9.42 -14.57 -5.51
CA THR A 23 8.20 -13.83 -5.79
C THR A 23 6.94 -14.66 -5.51
N ILE A 24 6.93 -15.92 -5.91
CA ILE A 24 5.79 -16.82 -5.66
C ILE A 24 5.60 -17.03 -4.16
N ASP A 25 6.66 -17.40 -3.45
CA ASP A 25 6.62 -17.61 -1.99
C ASP A 25 6.17 -16.36 -1.24
N PHE A 26 6.65 -15.17 -1.69
CA PHE A 26 6.21 -13.89 -1.11
C PHE A 26 4.72 -13.64 -1.34
N ILE A 27 4.23 -13.80 -2.57
CA ILE A 27 2.81 -13.56 -2.91
C ILE A 27 1.90 -14.58 -2.23
N ASP A 28 2.34 -15.83 -2.09
CA ASP A 28 1.61 -16.85 -1.36
C ASP A 28 1.41 -16.44 0.10
N CYS A 29 2.49 -16.09 0.78
CA CYS A 29 2.45 -15.61 2.15
C CYS A 29 1.62 -14.31 2.28
N PHE A 30 1.81 -13.35 1.38
CA PHE A 30 1.14 -12.05 1.41
C PHE A 30 -0.39 -12.19 1.27
N THR A 31 -0.84 -12.94 0.27
CA THR A 31 -2.28 -13.13 0.02
C THR A 31 -2.98 -13.90 1.14
N GLU A 32 -2.31 -14.91 1.70
CA GLU A 32 -2.82 -15.69 2.84
C GLU A 32 -2.88 -14.86 4.12
N THR A 33 -1.79 -14.12 4.42
CA THR A 33 -1.69 -13.32 5.65
C THR A 33 -2.75 -12.23 5.71
N PHE A 34 -3.03 -11.56 4.59
CA PHE A 34 -3.94 -10.42 4.53
C PHE A 34 -5.33 -10.77 3.96
N GLY A 35 -5.58 -12.05 3.70
CA GLY A 35 -6.88 -12.53 3.22
C GLY A 35 -7.29 -11.88 1.91
N ILE A 36 -6.38 -11.79 0.93
CA ILE A 36 -6.69 -11.28 -0.40
C ILE A 36 -7.33 -12.39 -1.23
N THR A 37 -8.52 -12.12 -1.75
CA THR A 37 -9.34 -13.09 -2.48
C THR A 37 -9.78 -12.53 -3.84
N ASN A 38 -10.51 -13.33 -4.61
CA ASN A 38 -11.12 -12.90 -5.87
C ASN A 38 -12.22 -11.82 -5.72
N GLU A 39 -12.70 -11.59 -4.52
CA GLU A 39 -13.66 -10.53 -4.22
C GLU A 39 -12.99 -9.16 -4.04
N ASP A 40 -11.68 -9.12 -3.88
CA ASP A 40 -10.95 -7.89 -3.72
C ASP A 40 -10.82 -7.10 -5.02
N VAL A 41 -10.93 -5.79 -4.89
CA VAL A 41 -10.59 -4.82 -5.93
C VAL A 41 -9.40 -4.02 -5.45
N ILE A 42 -8.23 -4.30 -6.02
CA ILE A 42 -6.95 -3.71 -5.61
C ILE A 42 -6.73 -2.42 -6.39
N GLY A 43 -6.64 -1.29 -5.68
CA GLY A 43 -6.33 0.02 -6.26
C GLY A 43 -4.82 0.25 -6.35
N ASN A 44 -4.23 0.04 -7.52
CA ASN A 44 -2.80 0.22 -7.73
C ASN A 44 -2.39 1.69 -7.78
N GLN A 45 -1.41 2.06 -6.97
CA GLN A 45 -0.76 3.38 -6.95
C GLN A 45 0.68 3.33 -7.48
N ALA A 46 1.37 2.22 -7.23
CA ALA A 46 2.78 2.09 -7.51
C ALA A 46 3.05 2.03 -9.02
N PRO A 47 4.03 2.78 -9.54
CA PRO A 47 4.52 2.58 -10.90
C PRO A 47 5.06 1.16 -11.08
N PHE A 48 4.93 0.60 -12.30
CA PHE A 48 5.32 -0.78 -12.56
C PHE A 48 6.83 -1.01 -12.63
N ASP A 49 7.60 0.04 -12.66
CA ASP A 49 9.07 0.04 -12.56
C ASP A 49 9.58 0.00 -11.10
N PHE A 50 8.67 -0.01 -10.12
CA PHE A 50 8.98 -0.23 -8.70
C PHE A 50 8.50 -1.60 -8.22
N ASP A 51 9.30 -2.26 -7.35
CA ASP A 51 8.99 -3.59 -6.79
C ASP A 51 7.70 -3.63 -5.96
N VAL A 52 7.29 -2.51 -5.38
CA VAL A 52 6.03 -2.43 -4.64
C VAL A 52 4.80 -2.76 -5.49
N SER A 53 4.86 -2.58 -6.82
CA SER A 53 3.78 -2.98 -7.75
C SER A 53 3.61 -4.50 -7.87
N VAL A 54 4.62 -5.27 -7.53
CA VAL A 54 4.60 -6.74 -7.53
C VAL A 54 3.45 -7.28 -6.67
N LYS A 55 3.19 -6.67 -5.52
CA LYS A 55 2.09 -7.05 -4.63
C LYS A 55 0.73 -6.92 -5.33
N ASP A 56 0.49 -5.80 -5.96
CA ASP A 56 -0.79 -5.50 -6.61
C ASP A 56 -1.02 -6.44 -7.80
N ILE A 57 -0.02 -6.55 -8.68
CA ILE A 57 -0.10 -7.32 -9.93
C ILE A 57 -0.23 -8.82 -9.62
N TYR A 58 0.70 -9.37 -8.85
CA TYR A 58 0.73 -10.82 -8.66
C TYR A 58 -0.27 -11.33 -7.64
N SER A 59 -0.70 -10.51 -6.67
CA SER A 59 -1.84 -10.86 -5.83
C SER A 59 -3.11 -10.98 -6.65
N SER A 60 -3.37 -10.02 -7.57
CA SER A 60 -4.54 -10.11 -8.44
C SER A 60 -4.50 -11.31 -9.38
N LEU A 61 -3.34 -11.61 -9.99
CA LEU A 61 -3.17 -12.77 -10.86
C LEU A 61 -3.34 -14.11 -10.11
N LYS A 62 -2.83 -14.20 -8.88
CA LYS A 62 -2.95 -15.42 -8.07
C LYS A 62 -4.37 -15.67 -7.60
N THR A 63 -5.04 -14.65 -7.10
CA THR A 63 -6.33 -14.81 -6.40
C THR A 63 -7.55 -14.62 -7.30
N GLY A 64 -7.37 -14.07 -8.51
CA GLY A 64 -8.45 -13.64 -9.37
C GLY A 64 -9.07 -12.29 -8.94
N ALA A 65 -8.43 -11.55 -8.02
CA ALA A 65 -8.83 -10.20 -7.65
C ALA A 65 -8.79 -9.24 -8.85
N THR A 66 -9.61 -8.19 -8.80
CA THR A 66 -9.58 -7.16 -9.83
C THR A 66 -8.46 -6.15 -9.54
N LEU A 67 -7.61 -5.87 -10.53
CA LEU A 67 -6.61 -4.80 -10.45
C LEU A 67 -7.14 -3.54 -11.11
N GLN A 68 -7.28 -2.46 -10.35
CA GLN A 68 -7.65 -1.13 -10.86
C GLN A 68 -6.41 -0.23 -10.92
N LEU A 69 -6.03 0.16 -12.13
CA LEU A 69 -4.90 1.08 -12.34
C LEU A 69 -5.39 2.52 -12.13
N ILE A 70 -4.99 3.13 -11.03
CA ILE A 70 -5.40 4.49 -10.71
C ILE A 70 -4.57 5.47 -11.54
N PRO A 71 -5.19 6.35 -12.34
CA PRO A 71 -4.46 7.34 -13.11
C PRO A 71 -3.61 8.24 -12.19
N LYS A 72 -2.34 8.42 -12.53
CA LYS A 72 -1.39 9.19 -11.72
C LYS A 72 -1.90 10.59 -11.37
N MET A 73 -2.63 11.22 -12.29
CA MET A 73 -3.22 12.53 -12.07
C MET A 73 -4.26 12.57 -10.92
N CYS A 74 -4.89 11.44 -10.58
CA CYS A 74 -5.85 11.39 -9.48
C CYS A 74 -5.19 11.73 -8.15
N PHE A 75 -3.92 11.38 -7.95
CA PHE A 75 -3.20 11.69 -6.72
C PHE A 75 -2.91 13.18 -6.52
N SER A 76 -3.04 14.01 -7.56
CA SER A 76 -2.97 15.47 -7.44
C SER A 76 -4.32 16.11 -7.05
N PHE A 77 -5.42 15.36 -7.13
CA PHE A 77 -6.77 15.86 -6.89
C PHE A 77 -7.54 14.85 -6.01
N PRO A 78 -7.56 15.02 -4.67
CA PRO A 78 -8.19 14.06 -3.75
C PRO A 78 -9.64 13.73 -4.08
N THR A 79 -10.42 14.70 -4.56
CA THR A 79 -11.81 14.46 -4.96
C THR A 79 -11.91 13.45 -6.11
N LYS A 80 -11.07 13.59 -7.14
CA LYS A 80 -11.02 12.63 -8.25
C LYS A 80 -10.53 11.26 -7.82
N LEU A 81 -9.57 11.22 -6.87
CA LEU A 81 -9.07 9.97 -6.32
C LEU A 81 -10.17 9.24 -5.56
N LEU A 82 -10.87 9.94 -4.67
CA LEU A 82 -11.94 9.34 -3.89
C LEU A 82 -13.16 8.94 -4.74
N ASP A 83 -13.49 9.71 -5.78
CA ASP A 83 -14.49 9.31 -6.79
C ASP A 83 -14.07 8.03 -7.49
N PHE A 84 -12.82 7.95 -7.95
CA PHE A 84 -12.30 6.74 -8.61
C PHE A 84 -12.39 5.51 -7.69
N LEU A 85 -11.97 5.63 -6.43
CA LEU A 85 -12.02 4.53 -5.46
C LEU A 85 -13.47 4.06 -5.22
N ASP A 86 -14.39 4.99 -5.10
CA ASP A 86 -15.81 4.68 -4.85
C ASP A 86 -16.51 4.09 -6.08
N ASP A 87 -16.34 4.69 -7.27
CA ASP A 87 -16.93 4.25 -8.54
C ASP A 87 -16.43 2.85 -8.92
N ARG A 88 -15.16 2.55 -8.66
CA ARG A 88 -14.53 1.25 -8.95
C ARG A 88 -14.67 0.25 -7.82
N LYS A 89 -15.35 0.60 -6.73
CA LYS A 89 -15.55 -0.27 -5.55
C LYS A 89 -14.24 -0.86 -5.01
N VAL A 90 -13.20 -0.04 -4.96
CA VAL A 90 -11.90 -0.46 -4.47
C VAL A 90 -12.01 -0.90 -3.01
N THR A 91 -11.57 -2.13 -2.72
CA THR A 91 -11.59 -2.72 -1.37
C THR A 91 -10.22 -2.64 -0.69
N THR A 92 -9.17 -2.71 -1.48
CA THR A 92 -7.79 -2.88 -0.99
C THR A 92 -6.87 -1.86 -1.64
N ILE A 93 -6.10 -1.16 -0.83
CA ILE A 93 -5.02 -0.28 -1.29
C ILE A 93 -3.72 -0.64 -0.59
N ILE A 94 -2.61 -0.62 -1.36
CA ILE A 94 -1.26 -0.93 -0.88
C ILE A 94 -0.33 0.17 -1.38
N TRP A 95 -0.33 1.31 -0.68
CA TRP A 95 0.22 2.56 -1.17
C TRP A 95 1.46 3.02 -0.41
N ALA A 96 2.20 3.95 -1.04
CA ALA A 96 3.19 4.73 -0.32
C ALA A 96 2.50 5.62 0.73
N VAL A 97 3.19 5.86 1.85
CA VAL A 97 2.68 6.73 2.94
C VAL A 97 2.31 8.11 2.43
N SER A 98 3.12 8.70 1.56
CA SER A 98 2.86 10.00 0.95
C SER A 98 1.52 10.07 0.22
N ALA A 99 1.10 9.00 -0.47
CA ALA A 99 -0.19 8.94 -1.15
C ALA A 99 -1.38 8.98 -0.17
N LEU A 100 -1.27 8.31 0.99
CA LEU A 100 -2.29 8.41 2.04
C LEU A 100 -2.31 9.80 2.69
N CYS A 101 -1.13 10.39 2.90
CA CYS A 101 -1.02 11.73 3.49
C CYS A 101 -1.65 12.82 2.61
N ILE A 102 -1.57 12.72 1.29
CA ILE A 102 -2.18 13.69 0.36
C ILE A 102 -3.69 13.80 0.60
N VAL A 103 -4.40 12.67 0.73
CA VAL A 103 -5.85 12.66 0.95
C VAL A 103 -6.23 13.45 2.21
N THR A 104 -5.51 13.24 3.29
CA THR A 104 -5.81 13.89 4.57
C THR A 104 -5.28 15.32 4.65
N THR A 105 -4.15 15.64 4.01
CA THR A 105 -3.61 17.00 3.94
C THR A 105 -4.52 17.95 3.19
N LEU A 106 -5.18 17.46 2.15
CA LEU A 106 -6.09 18.22 1.30
C LEU A 106 -7.57 18.03 1.71
N ASN A 107 -7.82 17.57 2.94
CA ASN A 107 -9.16 17.38 3.51
C ASN A 107 -10.11 16.55 2.62
N GLY A 108 -9.57 15.52 1.93
CA GLY A 108 -10.36 14.73 0.99
C GLY A 108 -11.60 14.09 1.61
N PHE A 109 -11.55 13.69 2.87
CA PHE A 109 -12.68 13.06 3.57
C PHE A 109 -13.85 14.01 3.90
N GLU A 110 -13.66 15.33 3.82
CA GLU A 110 -14.77 16.29 3.89
C GLU A 110 -15.63 16.22 2.63
N TYR A 111 -15.05 15.77 1.50
CA TYR A 111 -15.76 15.59 0.24
C TYR A 111 -16.46 14.24 0.16
N LYS A 112 -15.72 13.14 0.31
CA LYS A 112 -16.26 11.78 0.14
C LYS A 112 -15.44 10.75 0.92
N ARG A 113 -16.14 9.70 1.36
CA ARG A 113 -15.55 8.47 1.91
C ARG A 113 -15.95 7.29 1.03
N PRO A 114 -15.05 6.68 0.24
CA PRO A 114 -15.32 5.43 -0.47
C PRO A 114 -15.79 4.32 0.46
N SER A 115 -16.93 3.71 0.16
CA SER A 115 -17.62 2.82 1.10
C SER A 115 -17.07 1.39 1.13
N SER A 116 -16.42 0.95 0.04
CA SER A 116 -15.96 -0.43 -0.13
C SER A 116 -14.59 -0.72 0.49
N LEU A 117 -13.83 0.31 0.85
CA LEU A 117 -12.45 0.18 1.31
C LEU A 117 -12.37 -0.48 2.69
N ASN A 118 -11.70 -1.63 2.76
CA ASN A 118 -11.59 -2.42 4.00
C ASN A 118 -10.17 -2.91 4.32
N LYS A 119 -9.21 -2.78 3.38
CA LYS A 119 -7.80 -3.10 3.60
C LYS A 119 -6.93 -1.91 3.17
N ILE A 120 -6.23 -1.30 4.11
CA ILE A 120 -5.39 -0.12 3.90
C ILE A 120 -3.98 -0.46 4.36
N MET A 121 -3.10 -0.73 3.40
CA MET A 121 -1.72 -1.10 3.64
C MET A 121 -0.80 -0.01 3.13
N PHE A 122 0.31 0.22 3.79
CA PHE A 122 1.26 1.25 3.41
C PHE A 122 2.70 0.86 3.73
N SER A 123 3.64 1.44 2.98
CA SER A 123 5.07 1.18 3.14
C SER A 123 5.91 2.34 2.60
N GLY A 124 7.23 2.21 2.77
CA GLY A 124 8.24 3.08 2.17
C GLY A 124 8.70 4.23 3.04
N GLU A 125 7.87 4.72 3.94
CA GLU A 125 8.17 5.87 4.81
C GLU A 125 7.54 5.68 6.19
N VAL A 126 7.97 6.49 7.17
CA VAL A 126 7.33 6.54 8.49
C VAL A 126 5.95 7.21 8.35
N MET A 127 4.90 6.50 8.76
CA MET A 127 3.54 7.03 8.73
C MET A 127 3.31 8.04 9.87
N PRO A 128 3.05 9.32 9.57
CA PRO A 128 2.75 10.29 10.62
C PRO A 128 1.43 9.96 11.32
N ILE A 129 1.44 9.90 12.65
CA ILE A 129 0.29 9.49 13.48
C ILE A 129 -0.97 10.31 13.20
N LYS A 130 -0.83 11.61 12.94
CA LYS A 130 -1.95 12.48 12.59
C LYS A 130 -2.73 11.96 11.38
N HIS A 131 -2.01 11.58 10.32
CA HIS A 131 -2.63 11.08 9.09
C HIS A 131 -3.20 9.67 9.27
N LEU A 132 -2.48 8.80 9.99
CA LEU A 132 -2.97 7.47 10.33
C LEU A 132 -4.30 7.55 11.11
N ASN A 133 -4.37 8.38 12.14
CA ASN A 133 -5.58 8.54 12.94
C ASN A 133 -6.74 9.11 12.10
N ALA A 134 -6.47 10.07 11.21
CA ALA A 134 -7.48 10.61 10.31
C ALA A 134 -8.10 9.52 9.41
N TRP A 135 -7.28 8.63 8.85
CA TRP A 135 -7.75 7.48 8.09
C TRP A 135 -8.54 6.50 8.96
N ARG A 136 -8.06 6.17 10.15
CA ARG A 136 -8.70 5.21 11.05
C ARG A 136 -10.05 5.68 11.59
N VAL A 137 -10.22 6.98 11.81
CA VAL A 137 -11.51 7.56 12.17
C VAL A 137 -12.53 7.35 11.05
N GLN A 138 -12.10 7.45 9.79
CA GLN A 138 -12.98 7.22 8.65
C GLN A 138 -13.27 5.74 8.39
N TYR A 139 -12.33 4.85 8.70
CA TYR A 139 -12.44 3.42 8.44
C TYR A 139 -12.14 2.59 9.71
N PRO A 140 -12.98 2.67 10.75
CA PRO A 140 -12.71 2.01 12.03
C PRO A 140 -12.62 0.48 11.93
N ASP A 141 -13.34 -0.10 10.97
CA ASP A 141 -13.41 -1.56 10.76
C ASP A 141 -12.43 -2.08 9.72
N ALA A 142 -11.68 -1.19 9.05
CA ALA A 142 -10.71 -1.61 8.04
C ALA A 142 -9.43 -2.16 8.69
N MET A 143 -8.81 -3.11 8.00
CA MET A 143 -7.48 -3.60 8.34
C MET A 143 -6.43 -2.58 7.95
N PHE A 144 -5.68 -2.05 8.91
CA PHE A 144 -4.51 -1.18 8.66
C PHE A 144 -3.23 -1.94 8.86
N VAL A 145 -2.33 -1.89 7.87
CA VAL A 145 -1.05 -2.62 7.93
C VAL A 145 0.10 -1.71 7.53
N ASN A 146 1.07 -1.59 8.40
CA ASN A 146 2.38 -1.02 8.08
C ASN A 146 3.29 -2.14 7.58
N LEU A 147 3.79 -2.01 6.36
CA LEU A 147 4.66 -2.98 5.70
C LEU A 147 6.07 -2.41 5.61
N TYR A 148 7.08 -3.25 5.81
CA TYR A 148 8.47 -2.87 5.64
C TYR A 148 9.27 -3.96 4.92
N GLY A 149 10.19 -3.52 4.06
CA GLY A 149 11.18 -4.37 3.41
C GLY A 149 11.98 -3.61 2.36
N PRO A 150 13.30 -3.87 2.26
CA PRO A 150 14.11 -3.40 1.15
C PRO A 150 13.89 -4.26 -0.09
N THR A 151 14.22 -3.71 -1.26
CA THR A 151 14.08 -4.39 -2.57
C THR A 151 14.81 -5.73 -2.62
N GLU A 152 15.94 -5.85 -1.91
CA GLU A 152 16.81 -7.02 -1.90
C GLU A 152 16.17 -8.28 -1.31
N ILE A 153 15.11 -8.15 -0.52
CA ILE A 153 14.40 -9.29 0.08
C ILE A 153 12.99 -9.50 -0.48
N THR A 154 12.78 -9.12 -1.70
CA THR A 154 11.50 -9.30 -2.40
C THR A 154 10.37 -8.48 -1.77
N CYS A 155 10.44 -7.16 -1.93
CA CYS A 155 9.38 -6.21 -1.60
C CYS A 155 9.17 -5.93 -0.09
N ASN A 156 8.65 -6.87 0.69
CA ASN A 156 8.44 -6.69 2.13
C ASN A 156 8.78 -7.98 2.90
N CYS A 157 9.35 -7.82 4.10
CA CYS A 157 9.73 -8.94 4.97
C CYS A 157 9.10 -8.89 6.35
N THR A 158 8.59 -7.73 6.75
CA THR A 158 7.90 -7.56 8.02
C THR A 158 6.65 -6.73 7.86
N TYR A 159 5.73 -6.90 8.80
CA TYR A 159 4.50 -6.10 8.85
C TYR A 159 4.05 -5.90 10.29
N TYR A 160 3.22 -4.88 10.49
CA TYR A 160 2.53 -4.64 11.75
C TYR A 160 1.07 -4.28 11.47
N ILE A 161 0.13 -5.08 12.00
CA ILE A 161 -1.31 -4.80 11.94
C ILE A 161 -1.64 -3.83 13.07
N ILE A 162 -2.22 -2.70 12.72
CA ILE A 162 -2.48 -1.60 13.65
C ILE A 162 -3.83 -1.82 14.32
N CYS A 163 -3.80 -2.24 15.57
CA CYS A 163 -5.00 -2.61 16.34
C CYS A 163 -5.62 -1.48 17.15
N LEU A 164 -4.85 -0.44 17.51
CA LEU A 164 -5.29 0.64 18.40
C LEU A 164 -5.17 2.02 17.74
N LEU A 165 -6.03 2.97 18.15
CA LEU A 165 -5.84 4.38 17.84
C LEU A 165 -4.66 4.91 18.66
N TYR A 166 -3.65 5.44 17.99
CA TYR A 166 -2.53 6.09 18.65
C TYR A 166 -2.95 7.50 19.09
N THR A 167 -2.96 7.73 20.39
CA THR A 167 -3.24 9.07 20.97
C THR A 167 -1.98 9.91 21.16
N SER A 168 -0.82 9.25 21.25
CA SER A 168 0.51 9.90 21.29
C SER A 168 1.58 8.89 20.82
N PRO A 169 2.71 9.36 20.25
CA PRO A 169 3.82 8.49 19.94
C PRO A 169 4.40 7.88 21.21
N SER A 170 4.57 6.55 21.23
CA SER A 170 5.35 5.90 22.26
C SER A 170 6.84 6.26 22.06
N PRO A 171 7.63 6.44 23.13
CA PRO A 171 9.08 6.62 23.01
C PRO A 171 9.79 5.49 22.26
N ARG A 172 9.14 4.32 22.11
CA ARG A 172 9.67 3.17 21.36
C ARG A 172 9.39 3.24 19.85
N ASP A 173 8.50 4.12 19.40
CA ASP A 173 8.16 4.29 18.00
C ASP A 173 9.07 5.31 17.28
N CYS A 174 10.06 5.84 18.00
CA CYS A 174 11.04 6.82 17.52
C CYS A 174 12.45 6.23 17.30
N SER A 175 12.59 4.91 17.30
CA SER A 175 13.88 4.23 17.08
C SER A 175 13.95 3.55 15.73
#